data_96ee325dd3aa1d7936c9d409d11f7696
#
_entry.id   96ee325dd3aa1d7936c9d409d11f7696
#
_cell.length_a   1.000
_cell.length_b   1.000
_cell.length_c   1.000
_cell.angle_alpha   90.00
_cell.angle_beta   90.00
_cell.angle_gamma   90.00
#
_symmetry.space_group_name_H-M   'P 1'
#
loop_
_entity.id
_entity.type
_entity.pdbx_description
1 polymer ?
#
loop_
_entity_poly.entity_id
_entity_poly.type
_entity_poly.pdbx_seq_one_letter_code
_entity_poly.pdbx_strand_id
1 'polypeptide(L)'
;MAFSFETDSKGYIKKRESFNLEYKQNFQLGDNLLKYIKTLVGMANNKGGQIVFGIKDSPHILLGMSNNKLSETDPKVIDIKVREYFSPDIRWQSAIQEFEGKKFGVLFVEEAEEKPVVCKKNKDDILREGAIYYRYRGETKEIEYPELKKILDKEREKERILWIKHIEKIAMVGPQNIHLLDRYNGEITYGDSKILLDKSLIDQLKFIKEGHFTEKEGEGLPTLKLVGTIDGLVDVDNAIIDPNVAYPLTTGLLQKELGLNQYEMQAVIYSLDLKSKPKRHTLIMQGEKSNGIHKYSKSVVSVVQKLMEQRGKEAFLNECTEKYKKYIRETKEKNQRMRKRK
;
A
#
# COMPACT_ATOMS: atom_id res chain seq x y z
N MET A 1 -1.42 7.88 -29.34
CA MET A 1 -1.34 9.25 -29.90
C MET A 1 -0.62 9.21 -31.23
N ALA A 2 -1.08 9.99 -32.22
CA ALA A 2 -0.43 10.06 -33.53
C ALA A 2 0.61 11.18 -33.53
N PHE A 3 1.78 10.93 -34.09
CA PHE A 3 2.78 11.94 -34.36
C PHE A 3 2.40 12.72 -35.62
N SER A 4 2.48 14.05 -35.61
CA SER A 4 2.23 14.89 -36.79
C SER A 4 3.51 15.10 -37.58
N PHE A 5 3.52 14.60 -38.82
CA PHE A 5 4.64 14.72 -39.76
C PHE A 5 4.51 16.01 -40.59
N GLU A 6 4.88 17.15 -40.02
CA GLU A 6 4.95 18.42 -40.77
C GLU A 6 6.35 18.61 -41.36
N THR A 7 6.41 18.74 -42.68
CA THR A 7 7.67 18.96 -43.41
C THR A 7 7.79 20.41 -43.92
N ASP A 8 9.00 20.83 -44.13
CA ASP A 8 9.32 22.05 -44.82
C ASP A 8 9.32 21.85 -46.37
N SER A 9 9.60 22.91 -47.11
CA SER A 9 9.66 22.86 -48.59
C SER A 9 10.74 21.93 -49.14
N LYS A 10 11.68 21.49 -48.33
CA LYS A 10 12.75 20.51 -48.66
C LYS A 10 12.45 19.10 -48.20
N GLY A 11 11.28 18.83 -47.60
CA GLY A 11 10.89 17.53 -47.07
C GLY A 11 11.52 17.17 -45.73
N TYR A 12 12.09 18.11 -45.00
CA TYR A 12 12.62 17.91 -43.68
C TYR A 12 11.54 18.16 -42.61
N ILE A 13 11.58 17.42 -41.51
CA ILE A 13 10.66 17.66 -40.39
C ILE A 13 10.93 19.01 -39.78
N LYS A 14 9.88 19.82 -39.68
CA LYS A 14 9.94 21.15 -39.03
C LYS A 14 10.20 21.11 -37.55
N LYS A 15 9.56 20.11 -36.86
CA LYS A 15 9.66 19.97 -35.42
C LYS A 15 11.03 19.39 -35.04
N ARG A 16 11.74 20.10 -34.19
CA ARG A 16 13.08 19.69 -33.71
C ARG A 16 12.97 18.84 -32.44
N GLU A 17 13.99 18.04 -32.17
CA GLU A 17 14.16 17.36 -30.90
C GLU A 17 14.06 18.32 -29.71
N SER A 18 13.47 17.85 -28.65
CA SER A 18 13.15 18.65 -27.46
C SER A 18 13.18 17.80 -26.20
N PHE A 19 12.78 18.36 -25.07
CA PHE A 19 12.64 17.64 -23.83
C PHE A 19 11.58 16.52 -23.89
N ASN A 20 10.67 16.55 -24.86
CA ASN A 20 9.59 15.57 -25.02
C ASN A 20 9.55 14.90 -26.39
N LEU A 21 10.60 15.06 -27.20
CA LEU A 21 10.70 14.47 -28.52
C LEU A 21 12.12 14.07 -28.85
N GLU A 22 12.30 12.82 -29.30
CA GLU A 22 13.55 12.24 -29.75
C GLU A 22 13.34 11.56 -31.10
N TYR A 23 14.30 11.63 -31.99
CA TYR A 23 14.28 10.97 -33.29
C TYR A 23 15.32 9.84 -33.35
N LYS A 24 14.96 8.73 -33.97
CA LYS A 24 15.87 7.61 -34.25
C LYS A 24 15.58 7.04 -35.62
N GLN A 25 16.61 6.61 -36.29
CA GLN A 25 16.45 6.04 -37.63
C GLN A 25 15.77 4.67 -37.60
N ASN A 26 16.15 3.79 -36.69
CA ASN A 26 15.59 2.45 -36.57
C ASN A 26 15.44 2.04 -35.10
N PHE A 27 14.45 1.20 -34.83
CA PHE A 27 14.35 0.50 -33.55
C PHE A 27 15.29 -0.69 -33.51
N GLN A 28 16.01 -0.88 -32.41
CA GLN A 28 16.92 -1.98 -32.17
C GLN A 28 16.79 -2.52 -30.75
N LEU A 29 17.01 -3.81 -30.56
CA LEU A 29 17.01 -4.51 -29.27
C LEU A 29 18.39 -4.43 -28.58
N GLY A 30 18.54 -5.15 -27.49
CA GLY A 30 19.79 -5.18 -26.72
C GLY A 30 20.06 -3.87 -26.00
N ASP A 31 21.27 -3.39 -26.02
CA ASP A 31 21.70 -2.17 -25.33
C ASP A 31 20.99 -0.90 -25.84
N ASN A 32 20.60 -0.89 -27.12
CA ASN A 32 19.84 0.22 -27.67
C ASN A 32 18.44 0.31 -27.04
N LEU A 33 17.80 -0.83 -26.76
CA LEU A 33 16.52 -0.83 -26.04
C LEU A 33 16.66 -0.18 -24.67
N LEU A 34 17.73 -0.45 -23.94
CA LEU A 34 17.98 0.18 -22.64
C LEU A 34 18.22 1.70 -22.76
N LYS A 35 18.89 2.14 -23.85
CA LYS A 35 19.03 3.57 -24.13
C LYS A 35 17.69 4.24 -24.43
N TYR A 36 16.77 3.55 -25.14
CA TYR A 36 15.41 4.06 -25.36
C TYR A 36 14.63 4.12 -24.05
N ILE A 37 14.67 3.08 -23.22
CA ILE A 37 14.03 3.05 -21.91
C ILE A 37 14.59 4.18 -21.02
N LYS A 38 15.91 4.38 -20.97
CA LYS A 38 16.54 5.50 -20.26
C LYS A 38 15.96 6.85 -20.71
N THR A 39 15.77 7.03 -22.02
CA THR A 39 15.20 8.26 -22.59
C THR A 39 13.73 8.41 -22.22
N LEU A 40 12.92 7.33 -22.31
CA LEU A 40 11.52 7.33 -21.88
C LEU A 40 11.39 7.69 -20.39
N VAL A 41 12.21 7.06 -19.53
CA VAL A 41 12.23 7.40 -18.09
C VAL A 41 12.63 8.86 -17.87
N GLY A 42 13.63 9.36 -18.60
CA GLY A 42 13.99 10.77 -18.54
C GLY A 42 12.86 11.72 -18.95
N MET A 43 12.08 11.33 -19.95
CA MET A 43 10.87 12.05 -20.36
C MET A 43 9.75 11.91 -19.32
N ALA A 44 9.53 10.74 -18.74
CA ALA A 44 8.53 10.51 -17.70
C ALA A 44 8.81 11.34 -16.45
N ASN A 45 10.07 11.46 -16.05
CA ASN A 45 10.50 12.33 -14.96
C ASN A 45 10.29 13.84 -15.28
N ASN A 46 10.19 14.21 -16.56
CA ASN A 46 9.86 15.58 -16.96
C ASN A 46 8.33 15.72 -17.15
N LYS A 47 7.85 15.73 -18.37
CA LYS A 47 6.43 15.95 -18.75
C LYS A 47 5.89 14.89 -19.71
N GLY A 48 6.53 13.70 -19.72
CA GLY A 48 6.28 12.72 -20.74
C GLY A 48 6.88 13.11 -22.08
N GLY A 49 6.67 12.30 -23.11
CA GLY A 49 7.20 12.53 -24.44
C GLY A 49 7.12 11.32 -25.35
N GLN A 50 7.86 11.38 -26.45
CA GLN A 50 7.87 10.30 -27.44
C GLN A 50 9.21 10.18 -28.15
N ILE A 51 9.56 8.95 -28.52
CA ILE A 51 10.64 8.60 -29.40
C ILE A 51 10.04 8.17 -30.74
N VAL A 52 10.41 8.81 -31.81
CA VAL A 52 9.92 8.50 -33.17
C VAL A 52 11.03 7.86 -33.99
N PHE A 53 10.75 6.67 -34.51
CA PHE A 53 11.66 5.88 -35.35
C PHE A 53 11.31 6.01 -36.82
N GLY A 54 12.29 5.95 -37.68
CA GLY A 54 12.16 6.14 -39.12
C GLY A 54 12.67 7.52 -39.60
N ILE A 55 13.26 8.29 -38.70
CA ILE A 55 13.75 9.65 -38.98
C ILE A 55 15.26 9.65 -38.86
N LYS A 56 15.96 10.06 -39.93
CA LYS A 56 17.41 10.23 -39.92
C LYS A 56 17.78 11.48 -39.13
N ASP A 57 18.78 11.32 -38.27
CA ASP A 57 19.34 12.45 -37.54
C ASP A 57 20.10 13.39 -38.50
N SER A 58 19.94 14.66 -38.31
CA SER A 58 20.60 15.80 -38.95
C SER A 58 21.02 15.63 -40.43
N PRO A 59 20.25 16.14 -41.40
CA PRO A 59 18.95 16.78 -41.28
C PRO A 59 17.84 15.74 -41.06
N HIS A 60 16.77 16.11 -40.34
CA HIS A 60 15.70 15.20 -39.97
C HIS A 60 14.85 14.78 -41.19
N ILE A 61 15.29 13.74 -41.88
CA ILE A 61 14.68 13.24 -43.11
C ILE A 61 13.75 12.07 -42.77
N LEU A 62 12.55 12.06 -43.33
CA LEU A 62 11.58 10.97 -43.26
C LEU A 62 12.00 9.80 -44.13
N LEU A 63 12.78 8.87 -43.58
CA LEU A 63 13.21 7.67 -44.31
C LEU A 63 12.22 6.52 -44.16
N GLY A 64 11.50 6.45 -43.08
CA GLY A 64 10.82 5.27 -42.60
C GLY A 64 11.78 4.27 -41.94
N MET A 65 11.25 3.37 -41.12
CA MET A 65 12.04 2.28 -40.56
C MET A 65 12.39 1.28 -41.63
N SER A 66 13.65 0.84 -41.68
CA SER A 66 14.13 -0.22 -42.57
C SER A 66 13.91 -1.64 -42.04
N ASN A 67 13.38 -1.77 -40.79
CA ASN A 67 13.11 -3.06 -40.15
C ASN A 67 11.74 -3.04 -39.46
N ASN A 68 11.22 -4.23 -39.18
CA ASN A 68 9.92 -4.43 -38.48
C ASN A 68 10.09 -4.75 -36.99
N LYS A 69 11.29 -4.61 -36.42
CA LYS A 69 11.60 -5.05 -35.06
C LYS A 69 10.67 -4.46 -33.99
N LEU A 70 10.23 -3.21 -34.15
CA LEU A 70 9.29 -2.61 -33.18
C LEU A 70 7.92 -3.30 -33.20
N SER A 71 7.39 -3.62 -34.39
CA SER A 71 6.10 -4.30 -34.52
C SER A 71 6.17 -5.81 -34.15
N GLU A 72 7.33 -6.42 -34.27
CA GLU A 72 7.57 -7.82 -33.93
C GLU A 72 7.92 -8.02 -32.45
N THR A 73 8.30 -6.95 -31.74
CA THR A 73 8.66 -7.01 -30.32
C THR A 73 7.40 -7.04 -29.46
N ASP A 74 7.23 -8.10 -28.67
CA ASP A 74 6.17 -8.16 -27.65
C ASP A 74 6.38 -7.01 -26.64
N PRO A 75 5.37 -6.15 -26.42
CA PRO A 75 5.42 -5.10 -25.41
C PRO A 75 5.88 -5.56 -24.03
N LYS A 76 5.59 -6.82 -23.68
CA LYS A 76 6.05 -7.43 -22.41
C LYS A 76 7.57 -7.40 -22.26
N VAL A 77 8.33 -7.50 -23.35
CA VAL A 77 9.80 -7.45 -23.29
C VAL A 77 10.27 -6.09 -22.79
N ILE A 78 9.62 -5.02 -23.23
CA ILE A 78 9.91 -3.66 -22.80
C ILE A 78 9.46 -3.46 -21.35
N ASP A 79 8.24 -3.91 -20.98
CA ASP A 79 7.73 -3.84 -19.61
C ASP A 79 8.65 -4.54 -18.60
N ILE A 80 9.10 -5.75 -18.94
CA ILE A 80 10.04 -6.49 -18.08
C ILE A 80 11.32 -5.69 -17.86
N LYS A 81 11.86 -5.07 -18.91
CA LYS A 81 13.09 -4.25 -18.81
C LYS A 81 12.85 -2.96 -18.05
N VAL A 82 11.72 -2.28 -18.22
CA VAL A 82 11.35 -1.11 -17.42
C VAL A 82 11.32 -1.49 -15.94
N ARG A 83 10.56 -2.53 -15.58
CA ARG A 83 10.43 -2.97 -14.18
C ARG A 83 11.72 -3.55 -13.58
N GLU A 84 12.57 -4.16 -14.41
CA GLU A 84 13.87 -4.67 -13.97
C GLU A 84 14.79 -3.54 -13.52
N TYR A 85 14.83 -2.45 -14.28
CA TYR A 85 15.83 -1.40 -14.09
C TYR A 85 15.31 -0.14 -13.42
N PHE A 86 14.00 0.10 -13.35
CA PHE A 86 13.44 1.36 -12.84
C PHE A 86 12.31 1.14 -11.82
N SER A 87 12.08 2.14 -10.98
CA SER A 87 10.98 2.22 -10.02
C SER A 87 10.70 3.69 -9.68
N PRO A 88 9.43 4.09 -9.52
CA PRO A 88 8.19 3.36 -9.82
C PRO A 88 7.99 3.09 -11.31
N ASP A 89 6.94 2.33 -11.65
CA ASP A 89 6.58 2.02 -13.04
C ASP A 89 6.20 3.28 -13.82
N ILE A 90 6.42 3.25 -15.15
CA ILE A 90 6.00 4.31 -16.08
C ILE A 90 4.91 3.79 -17.02
N ARG A 91 4.01 4.67 -17.42
CA ARG A 91 2.98 4.36 -18.44
C ARG A 91 3.50 4.71 -19.81
N TRP A 92 3.66 3.72 -20.65
CA TRP A 92 4.15 3.86 -22.01
C TRP A 92 3.30 3.07 -23.00
N GLN A 93 3.36 3.45 -24.27
CA GLN A 93 2.67 2.81 -25.37
C GLN A 93 3.54 2.80 -26.62
N SER A 94 3.35 1.80 -27.50
CA SER A 94 3.98 1.76 -28.82
C SER A 94 2.92 1.81 -29.92
N ALA A 95 3.26 2.46 -31.00
CA ALA A 95 2.42 2.50 -32.19
C ALA A 95 3.25 2.49 -33.46
N ILE A 96 2.70 1.93 -34.55
CA ILE A 96 3.24 2.05 -35.89
C ILE A 96 2.31 3.00 -36.65
N GLN A 97 2.89 3.97 -37.32
CA GLN A 97 2.19 4.93 -38.16
C GLN A 97 2.74 4.84 -39.59
N GLU A 98 1.85 4.97 -40.55
CA GLU A 98 2.22 5.03 -41.95
C GLU A 98 2.05 6.46 -42.47
N PHE A 99 3.07 6.98 -43.12
CA PHE A 99 3.06 8.28 -43.73
C PHE A 99 3.84 8.24 -45.06
N GLU A 100 3.21 8.70 -46.16
CA GLU A 100 3.78 8.66 -47.52
C GLU A 100 4.29 7.26 -47.92
N GLY A 101 3.55 6.19 -47.57
CA GLY A 101 3.93 4.82 -47.88
C GLY A 101 5.12 4.28 -47.07
N LYS A 102 5.60 5.02 -46.07
CA LYS A 102 6.71 4.64 -45.18
C LYS A 102 6.19 4.36 -43.77
N LYS A 103 6.80 3.38 -43.09
CA LYS A 103 6.41 3.00 -41.72
C LYS A 103 7.31 3.73 -40.71
N PHE A 104 6.68 4.32 -39.72
CA PHE A 104 7.31 5.00 -38.59
C PHE A 104 6.87 4.35 -37.29
N GLY A 105 7.81 4.16 -36.36
CA GLY A 105 7.50 3.67 -35.02
C GLY A 105 7.44 4.81 -34.02
N VAL A 106 6.56 4.70 -33.04
CA VAL A 106 6.48 5.67 -31.96
C VAL A 106 6.45 4.92 -30.63
N LEU A 107 7.36 5.26 -29.72
CA LEU A 107 7.25 4.95 -28.30
C LEU A 107 6.84 6.20 -27.57
N PHE A 108 5.70 6.17 -26.93
CA PHE A 108 5.13 7.27 -26.14
C PHE A 108 5.20 6.94 -24.65
N VAL A 109 5.50 7.92 -23.82
CA VAL A 109 5.46 7.82 -22.37
C VAL A 109 4.74 9.01 -21.77
N GLU A 110 3.89 8.73 -20.80
CA GLU A 110 3.22 9.76 -19.99
C GLU A 110 4.16 10.38 -18.96
N GLU A 111 3.82 11.55 -18.43
CA GLU A 111 4.44 12.06 -17.21
C GLU A 111 4.21 11.06 -16.09
N ALA A 112 5.27 10.69 -15.37
CA ALA A 112 5.14 9.75 -14.26
C ALA A 112 4.25 10.35 -13.16
N GLU A 113 3.32 9.54 -12.65
CA GLU A 113 2.42 9.92 -11.55
C GLU A 113 3.18 10.10 -10.25
N GLU A 114 4.12 9.19 -10.01
CA GLU A 114 5.01 9.23 -8.86
C GLU A 114 6.44 9.55 -9.32
N LYS A 115 7.02 10.62 -8.81
CA LYS A 115 8.37 11.06 -9.13
C LYS A 115 9.22 11.19 -7.88
N PRO A 116 10.53 10.95 -8.01
CA PRO A 116 11.28 10.59 -9.21
C PRO A 116 11.25 9.08 -9.51
N VAL A 117 11.29 8.73 -10.80
CA VAL A 117 11.58 7.37 -11.26
C VAL A 117 13.08 7.16 -11.21
N VAL A 118 13.53 6.17 -10.43
CA VAL A 118 14.93 5.92 -10.09
C VAL A 118 15.42 4.64 -10.74
N CYS A 119 16.66 4.60 -11.17
CA CYS A 119 17.33 3.41 -11.66
C CYS A 119 17.71 2.48 -10.51
N LYS A 120 17.32 1.21 -10.59
CA LYS A 120 17.53 0.19 -9.52
C LYS A 120 18.81 -0.62 -9.66
N LYS A 121 19.39 -0.68 -10.85
CA LYS A 121 20.53 -1.55 -11.16
C LYS A 121 21.50 -0.90 -12.13
N ASN A 122 22.78 -1.19 -11.95
CA ASN A 122 23.80 -0.87 -12.92
C ASN A 122 23.66 -1.73 -14.18
N LYS A 123 23.94 -1.14 -15.33
CA LYS A 123 24.13 -1.88 -16.59
C LYS A 123 25.18 -1.17 -17.45
N ASP A 124 26.37 -1.72 -17.47
CA ASP A 124 27.51 -1.20 -18.20
C ASP A 124 27.64 0.33 -18.05
N ASP A 125 28.00 1.04 -19.09
CA ASP A 125 28.04 2.53 -19.12
C ASP A 125 26.66 3.16 -19.43
N ILE A 126 25.58 2.36 -19.51
CA ILE A 126 24.26 2.85 -19.93
C ILE A 126 23.45 3.33 -18.74
N LEU A 127 23.40 2.50 -17.67
CA LEU A 127 22.56 2.73 -16.50
C LEU A 127 23.40 2.66 -15.23
N ARG A 128 23.19 3.62 -14.33
CA ARG A 128 23.80 3.69 -12.99
C ARG A 128 22.73 3.53 -11.92
N GLU A 129 22.96 2.61 -10.99
CA GLU A 129 22.09 2.42 -9.83
C GLU A 129 21.98 3.69 -9.00
N GLY A 130 20.76 4.00 -8.55
CA GLY A 130 20.45 5.22 -7.82
C GLY A 130 20.33 6.48 -8.69
N ALA A 131 20.64 6.39 -9.99
CA ALA A 131 20.52 7.55 -10.87
C ALA A 131 19.06 7.88 -11.18
N ILE A 132 18.76 9.16 -11.23
CA ILE A 132 17.50 9.72 -11.72
C ILE A 132 17.81 10.34 -13.08
N TYR A 133 17.32 9.73 -14.15
CA TYR A 133 17.49 10.27 -15.49
C TYR A 133 16.43 11.31 -15.79
N TYR A 134 16.84 12.39 -16.46
CA TYR A 134 15.98 13.51 -16.83
C TYR A 134 16.23 13.91 -18.26
N ARG A 135 15.16 14.17 -19.02
CA ARG A 135 15.27 14.61 -20.40
C ARG A 135 15.39 16.13 -20.48
N TYR A 136 16.55 16.58 -20.82
CA TYR A 136 16.84 17.97 -21.19
C TYR A 136 16.58 18.21 -22.69
N ARG A 137 16.81 19.40 -23.17
CA ARG A 137 16.65 19.70 -24.58
C ARG A 137 17.75 19.02 -25.40
N GLY A 138 17.40 17.94 -26.11
CA GLY A 138 18.30 17.18 -26.97
C GLY A 138 19.11 16.07 -26.29
N GLU A 139 19.11 15.94 -24.95
CA GLU A 139 19.87 14.89 -24.25
C GLU A 139 19.15 14.32 -23.04
N THR A 140 19.45 13.07 -22.73
CA THR A 140 19.03 12.41 -21.48
C THR A 140 20.26 12.17 -20.61
N LYS A 141 20.32 12.83 -19.48
CA LYS A 141 21.40 12.67 -18.48
C LYS A 141 20.85 12.54 -17.07
N GLU A 142 21.71 12.35 -16.11
CA GLU A 142 21.32 12.40 -14.70
C GLU A 142 20.77 13.78 -14.35
N ILE A 143 19.76 13.79 -13.49
CA ILE A 143 19.06 15.03 -13.11
C ILE A 143 20.00 15.99 -12.36
N GLU A 144 19.89 17.26 -12.66
CA GLU A 144 20.58 18.30 -11.90
C GLU A 144 19.74 18.77 -10.72
N TYR A 145 20.38 19.37 -9.74
CA TYR A 145 19.73 19.79 -8.49
C TYR A 145 18.49 20.70 -8.70
N PRO A 146 18.48 21.68 -9.60
CA PRO A 146 17.32 22.56 -9.78
C PRO A 146 16.06 21.80 -10.22
N GLU A 147 16.19 20.82 -11.12
CA GLU A 147 15.09 19.99 -11.60
C GLU A 147 14.64 19.01 -10.55
N LEU A 148 15.59 18.37 -9.85
CA LEU A 148 15.29 17.48 -8.73
C LEU A 148 14.53 18.22 -7.63
N LYS A 149 14.99 19.41 -7.26
CA LYS A 149 14.30 20.25 -6.28
C LYS A 149 12.85 20.54 -6.70
N LYS A 150 12.63 20.92 -7.97
CA LYS A 150 11.27 21.16 -8.48
C LYS A 150 10.36 19.94 -8.39
N ILE A 151 10.90 18.74 -8.67
CA ILE A 151 10.15 17.48 -8.52
C ILE A 151 9.76 17.29 -7.05
N LEU A 152 10.71 17.37 -6.14
CA LEU A 152 10.47 17.17 -4.71
C LEU A 152 9.51 18.20 -4.11
N ASP A 153 9.66 19.48 -4.50
CA ASP A 153 8.76 20.54 -4.04
C ASP A 153 7.34 20.34 -4.57
N LYS A 154 7.18 19.84 -5.82
CA LYS A 154 5.87 19.50 -6.40
C LYS A 154 5.19 18.34 -5.66
N GLU A 155 5.94 17.30 -5.31
CA GLU A 155 5.39 16.17 -4.55
C GLU A 155 4.99 16.59 -3.12
N ARG A 156 5.82 17.38 -2.43
CA ARG A 156 5.45 17.95 -1.12
C ARG A 156 4.20 18.81 -1.20
N GLU A 157 4.05 19.61 -2.26
CA GLU A 157 2.87 20.44 -2.45
C GLU A 157 1.61 19.63 -2.70
N LYS A 158 1.69 18.51 -3.43
CA LYS A 158 0.57 17.56 -3.58
C LYS A 158 0.11 17.03 -2.23
N GLU A 159 1.05 16.57 -1.40
CA GLU A 159 0.74 16.10 -0.05
C GLU A 159 0.15 17.21 0.81
N ARG A 160 0.73 18.40 0.77
CA ARG A 160 0.22 19.57 1.54
C ARG A 160 -1.22 19.90 1.14
N ILE A 161 -1.53 19.93 -0.14
CA ILE A 161 -2.89 20.18 -0.63
C ILE A 161 -3.86 19.09 -0.17
N LEU A 162 -3.42 17.83 -0.19
CA LEU A 162 -4.23 16.71 0.28
C LEU A 162 -4.55 16.88 1.78
N TRP A 163 -3.54 17.19 2.60
CA TRP A 163 -3.73 17.44 4.03
C TRP A 163 -4.66 18.63 4.31
N ILE A 164 -4.50 19.74 3.59
CA ILE A 164 -5.38 20.92 3.74
C ILE A 164 -6.83 20.52 3.44
N LYS A 165 -7.09 19.79 2.35
CA LYS A 165 -8.42 19.30 2.00
C LYS A 165 -9.03 18.40 3.08
N HIS A 166 -8.21 17.55 3.71
CA HIS A 166 -8.67 16.73 4.84
C HIS A 166 -9.02 17.59 6.06
N ILE A 167 -8.15 18.54 6.40
CA ILE A 167 -8.38 19.47 7.53
C ILE A 167 -9.64 20.30 7.30
N GLU A 168 -9.85 20.84 6.11
CA GLU A 168 -11.06 21.58 5.73
C GLU A 168 -12.32 20.72 5.93
N LYS A 169 -12.31 19.47 5.48
CA LYS A 169 -13.43 18.54 5.70
C LYS A 169 -13.67 18.27 7.19
N ILE A 170 -12.61 18.06 7.96
CA ILE A 170 -12.68 17.88 9.41
C ILE A 170 -13.30 19.09 10.07
N ALA A 171 -12.89 20.30 9.68
CA ALA A 171 -13.42 21.54 10.23
C ALA A 171 -14.92 21.74 9.90
N MET A 172 -15.35 21.35 8.68
CA MET A 172 -16.76 21.45 8.27
C MET A 172 -17.68 20.48 9.00
N VAL A 173 -17.24 19.24 9.20
CA VAL A 173 -18.05 18.17 9.80
C VAL A 173 -17.98 18.23 11.33
N GLY A 174 -16.94 18.80 11.89
CA GLY A 174 -16.59 18.77 13.30
C GLY A 174 -15.84 17.50 13.69
N PRO A 175 -14.77 17.60 14.48
CA PRO A 175 -13.89 16.47 14.79
C PRO A 175 -14.61 15.33 15.53
N GLN A 176 -15.68 15.62 16.27
CA GLN A 176 -16.48 14.61 16.98
C GLN A 176 -17.38 13.77 16.05
N ASN A 177 -17.58 14.20 14.80
CA ASN A 177 -18.44 13.53 13.84
C ASN A 177 -17.64 12.78 12.75
N ILE A 178 -16.32 12.64 12.92
CA ILE A 178 -15.44 12.01 11.96
C ILE A 178 -15.01 10.64 12.46
N HIS A 179 -15.12 9.67 11.59
CA HIS A 179 -14.59 8.32 11.78
C HIS A 179 -13.46 8.08 10.78
N LEU A 180 -12.33 7.56 11.27
CA LEU A 180 -11.20 7.21 10.43
C LEU A 180 -11.31 5.73 10.05
N LEU A 181 -11.35 5.47 8.73
CA LEU A 181 -11.27 4.12 8.18
C LEU A 181 -9.84 3.84 7.73
N ASP A 182 -9.13 2.97 8.45
CA ASP A 182 -7.87 2.41 8.00
C ASP A 182 -8.12 1.27 7.01
N ARG A 183 -7.87 1.54 5.73
CA ARG A 183 -8.07 0.55 4.65
C ARG A 183 -7.05 -0.59 4.67
N TYR A 184 -5.88 -0.40 5.30
CA TYR A 184 -4.86 -1.43 5.38
C TYR A 184 -5.20 -2.49 6.43
N ASN A 185 -5.66 -2.03 7.58
CA ASN A 185 -5.97 -2.90 8.71
C ASN A 185 -7.46 -3.23 8.82
N GLY A 186 -8.32 -2.55 8.04
CA GLY A 186 -9.77 -2.72 8.13
C GLY A 186 -10.36 -2.14 9.43
N GLU A 187 -9.70 -1.17 10.03
CA GLU A 187 -10.14 -0.57 11.28
C GLU A 187 -10.92 0.71 11.05
N ILE A 188 -12.12 0.81 11.63
CA ILE A 188 -12.83 2.09 11.78
C ILE A 188 -12.66 2.53 13.24
N THR A 189 -12.09 3.69 13.47
CA THR A 189 -11.93 4.26 14.80
C THR A 189 -13.12 5.18 15.10
N TYR A 190 -13.83 4.91 16.20
CA TYR A 190 -14.95 5.67 16.71
C TYR A 190 -14.67 6.05 18.18
N GLY A 191 -14.20 7.28 18.44
CA GLY A 191 -13.73 7.67 19.76
C GLY A 191 -12.67 6.69 20.28
N ASP A 192 -12.89 6.11 21.45
CA ASP A 192 -12.01 5.09 22.04
C ASP A 192 -12.32 3.67 21.58
N SER A 193 -13.32 3.49 20.71
CA SER A 193 -13.75 2.19 20.20
C SER A 193 -13.21 1.97 18.80
N LYS A 194 -12.89 0.71 18.46
CA LYS A 194 -12.47 0.29 17.12
C LYS A 194 -13.43 -0.77 16.60
N ILE A 195 -13.87 -0.58 15.37
CA ILE A 195 -14.64 -1.57 14.62
C ILE A 195 -13.67 -2.18 13.59
N LEU A 196 -13.56 -3.51 13.57
CA LEU A 196 -12.77 -4.22 12.58
C LEU A 196 -13.68 -4.65 11.42
N LEU A 197 -13.28 -4.30 10.20
CA LEU A 197 -13.92 -4.77 8.98
C LEU A 197 -13.12 -5.92 8.40
N ASP A 198 -13.81 -6.95 7.92
CA ASP A 198 -13.17 -8.01 7.14
C ASP A 198 -12.56 -7.43 5.86
N LYS A 199 -11.37 -7.90 5.46
CA LYS A 199 -10.70 -7.45 4.23
C LYS A 199 -11.57 -7.64 2.99
N SER A 200 -12.34 -8.72 2.91
CA SER A 200 -13.26 -8.99 1.81
C SER A 200 -14.37 -7.93 1.71
N LEU A 201 -14.76 -7.34 2.83
CA LEU A 201 -15.74 -6.25 2.89
C LEU A 201 -15.14 -4.93 2.42
N ILE A 202 -13.88 -4.66 2.75
CA ILE A 202 -13.18 -3.44 2.31
C ILE A 202 -13.08 -3.41 0.79
N ASP A 203 -12.79 -4.55 0.16
CA ASP A 203 -12.70 -4.66 -1.30
C ASP A 203 -14.07 -4.53 -1.98
N GLN A 204 -15.17 -4.85 -1.28
CA GLN A 204 -16.54 -4.68 -1.75
C GLN A 204 -17.09 -3.27 -1.51
N LEU A 205 -16.49 -2.45 -0.65
CA LEU A 205 -16.88 -1.07 -0.42
C LEU A 205 -16.67 -0.25 -1.69
N LYS A 206 -17.76 -0.03 -2.44
CA LYS A 206 -17.76 0.90 -3.55
C LYS A 206 -17.91 2.32 -3.02
N PHE A 207 -16.83 3.08 -3.10
CA PHE A 207 -16.86 4.50 -2.80
C PHE A 207 -17.47 5.24 -3.99
N ILE A 208 -18.69 5.77 -3.81
CA ILE A 208 -19.28 6.68 -4.79
C ILE A 208 -18.60 8.02 -4.61
N LYS A 209 -17.87 8.44 -5.64
CA LYS A 209 -17.09 9.69 -5.60
C LYS A 209 -17.92 10.96 -5.50
N GLU A 210 -19.21 10.92 -5.85
CA GLU A 210 -20.07 12.11 -5.86
C GLU A 210 -21.51 11.73 -5.48
N GLY A 211 -21.98 12.25 -4.35
CA GLY A 211 -23.37 12.37 -4.02
C GLY A 211 -23.57 13.74 -3.41
N HIS A 212 -24.15 14.65 -4.17
CA HIS A 212 -24.68 15.89 -3.61
C HIS A 212 -26.07 15.62 -3.06
N PHE A 213 -26.22 15.72 -1.76
CA PHE A 213 -27.52 15.68 -1.10
C PHE A 213 -27.93 17.11 -0.72
N THR A 214 -28.55 17.81 -1.66
CA THR A 214 -29.33 19.01 -1.39
C THR A 214 -30.52 19.04 -2.33
N GLU A 215 -31.62 19.66 -1.88
CA GLU A 215 -32.80 19.93 -2.73
C GLU A 215 -32.48 20.94 -3.85
N LYS A 216 -31.29 21.53 -3.86
CA LYS A 216 -30.81 22.44 -4.92
C LYS A 216 -29.54 21.87 -5.56
N GLU A 217 -29.55 21.70 -6.86
CA GLU A 217 -28.39 21.31 -7.64
C GLU A 217 -27.24 22.33 -7.43
N GLY A 218 -26.09 21.82 -7.01
CA GLY A 218 -24.82 22.59 -6.92
C GLY A 218 -24.37 23.05 -5.53
N GLU A 219 -25.16 22.91 -4.47
CA GLU A 219 -24.82 23.40 -3.11
C GLU A 219 -24.58 22.33 -2.05
N GLY A 220 -24.40 21.06 -2.43
CA GLY A 220 -24.18 19.97 -1.47
C GLY A 220 -22.71 19.68 -1.17
N LEU A 221 -22.42 19.36 0.08
CA LEU A 221 -21.14 18.78 0.48
C LEU A 221 -21.01 17.38 -0.14
N PRO A 222 -19.84 17.02 -0.70
CA PRO A 222 -19.62 15.65 -1.16
C PRO A 222 -19.70 14.68 0.02
N THR A 223 -20.75 13.88 0.04
CA THR A 223 -20.98 12.85 1.07
C THR A 223 -20.59 11.49 0.54
N LEU A 224 -19.79 10.76 1.30
CA LEU A 224 -19.52 9.36 1.04
C LEU A 224 -20.73 8.54 1.52
N LYS A 225 -21.56 8.06 0.59
CA LYS A 225 -22.62 7.11 0.92
C LYS A 225 -22.07 5.70 0.74
N LEU A 226 -22.02 4.92 1.81
CA LEU A 226 -21.85 3.48 1.74
C LEU A 226 -23.12 2.89 1.13
N VAL A 227 -23.06 2.43 -0.13
CA VAL A 227 -24.14 1.75 -0.80
C VAL A 227 -23.81 0.27 -0.88
N GLY A 228 -24.52 -0.51 -0.09
CA GLY A 228 -24.46 -1.96 -0.05
C GLY A 228 -25.30 -2.44 1.12
N THR A 229 -25.87 -3.62 1.02
CA THR A 229 -26.31 -4.35 2.18
C THR A 229 -25.06 -4.65 3.01
N ILE A 230 -24.98 -4.08 4.21
CA ILE A 230 -23.93 -4.41 5.18
C ILE A 230 -24.33 -5.76 5.79
N ASP A 231 -24.32 -6.81 4.99
CA ASP A 231 -24.51 -8.19 5.43
C ASP A 231 -23.25 -8.73 6.14
N GLY A 232 -22.54 -7.88 6.81
CA GLY A 232 -21.27 -8.22 7.40
C GLY A 232 -20.76 -7.22 8.42
N LEU A 233 -21.63 -6.43 9.06
CA LEU A 233 -21.33 -5.96 10.41
C LEU A 233 -21.36 -7.20 11.31
N VAL A 234 -20.26 -7.95 11.26
CA VAL A 234 -20.03 -8.99 12.23
C VAL A 234 -19.82 -8.27 13.54
N ASP A 235 -20.76 -8.45 14.47
CA ASP A 235 -20.54 -8.10 15.86
C ASP A 235 -19.15 -8.63 16.21
N VAL A 236 -18.28 -7.81 16.80
CA VAL A 236 -16.88 -8.17 17.09
C VAL A 236 -16.78 -9.47 17.89
N ASP A 237 -17.88 -9.89 18.52
CA ASP A 237 -18.02 -11.15 19.22
C ASP A 237 -18.07 -12.37 18.28
N ASN A 238 -18.32 -12.21 16.96
CA ASN A 238 -18.46 -13.29 15.98
C ASN A 238 -17.55 -13.15 14.72
N ALA A 239 -16.68 -12.17 14.67
CA ALA A 239 -15.70 -12.08 13.58
C ALA A 239 -14.80 -13.32 13.61
N ILE A 240 -14.67 -14.03 12.49
CA ILE A 240 -13.64 -15.06 12.29
C ILE A 240 -12.30 -14.30 12.16
N ILE A 241 -11.85 -13.72 13.26
CA ILE A 241 -10.52 -13.18 13.39
C ILE A 241 -9.62 -14.39 13.56
N ASP A 242 -8.52 -14.48 12.80
CA ASP A 242 -7.51 -15.50 13.10
C ASP A 242 -7.20 -15.43 14.59
N PRO A 243 -7.51 -16.49 15.36
CA PRO A 243 -7.33 -16.46 16.81
C PRO A 243 -5.88 -16.14 17.22
N ASN A 244 -4.91 -16.34 16.31
CA ASN A 244 -3.52 -16.01 16.54
C ASN A 244 -3.24 -14.51 16.48
N VAL A 245 -4.01 -13.77 15.70
CA VAL A 245 -3.90 -12.30 15.58
C VAL A 245 -4.63 -11.63 16.73
N ALA A 246 -5.84 -12.07 17.03
CA ALA A 246 -6.66 -11.47 18.10
C ALA A 246 -6.11 -11.80 19.50
N TYR A 247 -5.55 -13.00 19.66
CA TYR A 247 -5.02 -13.51 20.91
C TYR A 247 -3.57 -13.97 20.74
N PRO A 248 -2.62 -13.04 20.56
CA PRO A 248 -1.23 -13.39 20.26
C PRO A 248 -0.46 -13.99 21.45
N LEU A 249 -0.97 -13.83 22.69
CA LEU A 249 -0.25 -14.21 23.88
C LEU A 249 -0.65 -15.59 24.38
N THR A 250 0.28 -16.52 24.43
CA THR A 250 0.13 -17.77 25.19
C THR A 250 0.27 -17.47 26.69
N THR A 251 -0.17 -18.40 27.55
CA THR A 251 0.01 -18.27 29.01
C THR A 251 1.47 -17.97 29.39
N GLY A 252 2.44 -18.62 28.72
CA GLY A 252 3.87 -18.37 28.98
C GLY A 252 4.36 -17.01 28.52
N LEU A 253 3.86 -16.48 27.39
CA LEU A 253 4.19 -15.14 26.94
C LEU A 253 3.56 -14.09 27.86
N LEU A 254 2.29 -14.27 28.24
CA LEU A 254 1.61 -13.40 29.18
C LEU A 254 2.32 -13.35 30.54
N GLN A 255 2.78 -14.50 31.02
CA GLN A 255 3.59 -14.63 32.24
C GLN A 255 4.88 -13.80 32.18
N LYS A 256 5.60 -13.89 31.04
CA LYS A 256 6.84 -13.13 30.84
C LYS A 256 6.59 -11.62 30.79
N GLU A 257 5.57 -11.18 30.04
CA GLU A 257 5.24 -9.76 29.93
C GLU A 257 4.82 -9.11 31.27
N LEU A 258 4.16 -9.88 32.14
CA LEU A 258 3.73 -9.42 33.46
C LEU A 258 4.81 -9.60 34.55
N GLY A 259 5.88 -10.31 34.27
CA GLY A 259 6.95 -10.59 35.25
C GLY A 259 6.44 -11.39 36.44
N LEU A 260 5.58 -12.41 36.20
CA LEU A 260 4.97 -13.26 37.21
C LEU A 260 5.54 -14.68 37.17
N ASN A 261 5.54 -15.38 38.29
CA ASN A 261 5.82 -16.81 38.30
C ASN A 261 4.58 -17.61 37.83
N GLN A 262 4.76 -18.91 37.56
CA GLN A 262 3.70 -19.79 37.03
C GLN A 262 2.48 -19.87 37.94
N TYR A 263 2.69 -19.94 39.26
CA TYR A 263 1.62 -20.02 40.22
C TYR A 263 0.82 -18.72 40.32
N GLU A 264 1.51 -17.59 40.40
CA GLU A 264 0.90 -16.25 40.39
C GLU A 264 0.08 -16.03 39.12
N MET A 265 0.61 -16.45 37.94
CA MET A 265 -0.13 -16.30 36.69
C MET A 265 -1.41 -17.13 36.69
N GLN A 266 -1.39 -18.35 37.19
CA GLN A 266 -2.61 -19.17 37.31
C GLN A 266 -3.61 -18.56 38.32
N ALA A 267 -3.11 -17.98 39.40
CA ALA A 267 -3.94 -17.29 40.39
C ALA A 267 -4.63 -16.03 39.80
N VAL A 268 -3.90 -15.26 38.98
CA VAL A 268 -4.45 -14.09 38.27
C VAL A 268 -5.50 -14.50 37.25
N ILE A 269 -5.20 -15.52 36.43
CA ILE A 269 -6.14 -16.06 35.43
C ILE A 269 -7.45 -16.49 36.10
N TYR A 270 -7.34 -17.20 37.21
CA TYR A 270 -8.51 -17.69 37.98
C TYR A 270 -9.25 -16.50 38.64
N SER A 271 -8.54 -15.64 39.37
CA SER A 271 -9.15 -14.57 40.16
C SER A 271 -9.88 -13.53 39.30
N LEU A 272 -9.40 -13.27 38.10
CA LEU A 272 -10.02 -12.37 37.15
C LEU A 272 -10.99 -13.07 36.19
N ASP A 273 -11.14 -14.38 36.34
CA ASP A 273 -11.97 -15.21 35.45
C ASP A 273 -11.71 -14.97 33.97
N LEU A 274 -10.41 -14.95 33.58
CA LEU A 274 -10.02 -14.59 32.22
C LEU A 274 -10.49 -15.62 31.19
N LYS A 275 -10.59 -16.89 31.57
CA LYS A 275 -10.97 -17.98 30.65
C LYS A 275 -12.44 -17.94 30.22
N SER A 276 -13.32 -17.34 31.03
CA SER A 276 -14.74 -17.19 30.69
C SER A 276 -15.03 -15.93 29.84
N LYS A 277 -14.03 -15.09 29.58
CA LYS A 277 -14.20 -13.81 28.87
C LYS A 277 -13.76 -13.90 27.41
N PRO A 278 -14.68 -14.09 26.45
CA PRO A 278 -14.35 -14.29 25.04
C PRO A 278 -13.56 -13.12 24.44
N LYS A 279 -13.74 -11.89 24.91
CA LYS A 279 -12.96 -10.72 24.48
C LYS A 279 -11.49 -10.71 24.94
N ARG A 280 -11.10 -11.59 25.85
CA ARG A 280 -9.77 -11.61 26.47
C ARG A 280 -9.03 -12.92 26.31
N HIS A 281 -9.76 -14.00 26.02
CA HIS A 281 -9.21 -15.33 25.98
C HIS A 281 -9.90 -16.20 24.92
N THR A 282 -9.14 -17.08 24.29
CA THR A 282 -9.63 -18.16 23.43
C THR A 282 -8.86 -19.44 23.66
N LEU A 283 -9.46 -20.57 23.31
CA LEU A 283 -8.84 -21.89 23.34
C LEU A 283 -8.68 -22.40 21.91
N ILE A 284 -7.45 -22.57 21.45
CA ILE A 284 -7.15 -23.07 20.11
C ILE A 284 -6.87 -24.57 20.20
N MET A 285 -7.69 -25.39 19.54
CA MET A 285 -7.49 -26.83 19.46
C MET A 285 -6.48 -27.18 18.38
N GLN A 286 -5.47 -27.94 18.70
CA GLN A 286 -4.47 -28.45 17.76
C GLN A 286 -4.73 -29.94 17.45
N GLY A 287 -5.85 -30.25 16.76
CA GLY A 287 -6.29 -31.60 16.43
C GLY A 287 -7.27 -32.18 17.45
N GLU A 288 -7.92 -33.30 17.08
CA GLU A 288 -9.06 -33.89 17.82
C GLU A 288 -8.72 -34.42 19.22
N LYS A 289 -7.44 -34.65 19.54
CA LYS A 289 -6.98 -35.24 20.83
C LYS A 289 -6.13 -34.31 21.68
N SER A 290 -6.02 -33.00 21.32
CA SER A 290 -5.20 -32.07 22.09
C SER A 290 -6.02 -31.33 23.15
N ASN A 291 -5.38 -31.04 24.29
CA ASN A 291 -5.98 -30.22 25.35
C ASN A 291 -6.16 -28.74 24.97
N GLY A 292 -5.82 -28.35 23.71
CA GLY A 292 -5.86 -27.00 23.22
C GLY A 292 -4.84 -26.06 23.87
N ILE A 293 -4.57 -24.93 23.21
CA ILE A 293 -3.67 -23.90 23.72
C ILE A 293 -4.50 -22.69 24.13
N HIS A 294 -4.39 -22.29 25.40
CA HIS A 294 -4.99 -21.05 25.89
C HIS A 294 -4.24 -19.85 25.35
N LYS A 295 -4.95 -18.95 24.70
CA LYS A 295 -4.42 -17.69 24.17
C LYS A 295 -5.18 -16.48 24.69
N TYR A 296 -4.47 -15.37 24.83
CA TYR A 296 -4.95 -14.15 25.45
C TYR A 296 -4.70 -12.93 24.56
N SER A 297 -5.60 -11.97 24.61
CA SER A 297 -5.44 -10.68 23.92
C SER A 297 -4.41 -9.79 24.64
N LYS A 298 -3.77 -8.89 23.92
CA LYS A 298 -2.83 -7.91 24.51
C LYS A 298 -3.48 -7.01 25.58
N SER A 299 -4.80 -6.78 25.50
CA SER A 299 -5.54 -6.00 26.49
C SER A 299 -5.47 -6.60 27.91
N VAL A 300 -5.22 -7.91 28.06
CA VAL A 300 -5.07 -8.53 29.38
C VAL A 300 -3.86 -7.99 30.12
N VAL A 301 -2.75 -7.75 29.41
CA VAL A 301 -1.52 -7.16 30.02
C VAL A 301 -1.83 -5.81 30.61
N SER A 302 -2.44 -4.90 29.83
CA SER A 302 -2.78 -3.56 30.28
C SER A 302 -3.73 -3.56 31.47
N VAL A 303 -4.72 -4.46 31.48
CA VAL A 303 -5.68 -4.58 32.58
C VAL A 303 -5.00 -5.05 33.85
N VAL A 304 -4.15 -6.09 33.77
CA VAL A 304 -3.46 -6.63 34.94
C VAL A 304 -2.44 -5.63 35.48
N GLN A 305 -1.67 -4.97 34.62
CA GLN A 305 -0.74 -3.91 35.02
C GLN A 305 -1.45 -2.78 35.76
N LYS A 306 -2.57 -2.30 35.21
CA LYS A 306 -3.37 -1.23 35.82
C LYS A 306 -3.93 -1.64 37.20
N LEU A 307 -4.32 -2.90 37.37
CA LEU A 307 -4.75 -3.40 38.67
C LEU A 307 -3.61 -3.52 39.67
N MET A 308 -2.42 -3.91 39.22
CA MET A 308 -1.21 -3.96 40.05
C MET A 308 -0.77 -2.55 40.47
N GLU A 309 -0.88 -1.55 39.60
CA GLU A 309 -0.59 -0.16 39.92
C GLU A 309 -1.58 0.41 40.94
N GLN A 310 -2.89 0.18 40.74
CA GLN A 310 -3.94 0.75 41.59
C GLN A 310 -3.98 0.14 42.98
N ARG A 311 -3.67 -1.14 43.13
CA ARG A 311 -3.79 -1.87 44.40
C ARG A 311 -2.45 -2.17 45.08
N GLY A 312 -1.35 -1.89 44.40
CA GLY A 312 -0.01 -2.36 44.76
C GLY A 312 0.20 -3.82 44.33
N LYS A 313 1.34 -4.08 43.68
CA LYS A 313 1.64 -5.40 43.07
C LYS A 313 1.51 -6.55 44.06
N GLU A 314 2.13 -6.43 45.25
CA GLU A 314 2.11 -7.50 46.29
C GLU A 314 0.73 -7.74 46.85
N ALA A 315 -0.04 -6.69 47.14
CA ALA A 315 -1.39 -6.82 47.71
C ALA A 315 -2.32 -7.49 46.69
N PHE A 316 -2.27 -7.09 45.43
CA PHE A 316 -3.07 -7.69 44.34
C PHE A 316 -2.73 -9.18 44.14
N LEU A 317 -1.45 -9.53 44.11
CA LEU A 317 -1.03 -10.93 43.94
C LEU A 317 -1.40 -11.80 45.15
N ASN A 318 -1.30 -11.28 46.36
CA ASN A 318 -1.74 -11.98 47.57
C ASN A 318 -3.24 -12.25 47.52
N GLU A 319 -4.06 -11.28 47.16
CA GLU A 319 -5.52 -11.47 46.99
C GLU A 319 -5.84 -12.55 45.98
N CYS A 320 -5.19 -12.51 44.78
CA CYS A 320 -5.36 -13.52 43.75
C CYS A 320 -4.94 -14.91 44.21
N THR A 321 -3.83 -15.00 44.90
CA THR A 321 -3.25 -16.26 45.40
C THR A 321 -4.14 -16.89 46.46
N GLU A 322 -4.69 -16.14 47.40
CA GLU A 322 -5.61 -16.67 48.44
C GLU A 322 -6.93 -17.20 47.81
N LYS A 323 -7.50 -16.47 46.85
CA LYS A 323 -8.69 -16.94 46.11
C LYS A 323 -8.40 -18.25 45.37
N TYR A 324 -7.24 -18.39 44.76
CA TYR A 324 -6.85 -19.58 44.03
C TYR A 324 -6.55 -20.78 44.96
N LYS A 325 -5.90 -20.57 46.12
CA LYS A 325 -5.67 -21.57 47.13
C LYS A 325 -7.00 -22.14 47.64
N LYS A 326 -7.99 -21.28 47.91
CA LYS A 326 -9.32 -21.71 48.35
C LYS A 326 -9.98 -22.62 47.32
N TYR A 327 -9.95 -22.21 46.05
CA TYR A 327 -10.48 -23.03 44.95
C TYR A 327 -9.81 -24.39 44.81
N ILE A 328 -8.49 -24.48 44.95
CA ILE A 328 -7.76 -25.75 44.88
C ILE A 328 -8.19 -26.69 46.01
N ARG A 329 -8.39 -26.16 47.24
CA ARG A 329 -8.85 -26.95 48.40
C ARG A 329 -10.25 -27.51 48.14
N GLU A 330 -11.20 -26.65 47.75
CA GLU A 330 -12.57 -27.04 47.46
C GLU A 330 -12.66 -28.10 46.34
N THR A 331 -11.84 -27.96 45.30
CA THR A 331 -11.79 -28.90 44.19
C THR A 331 -11.20 -30.26 44.60
N LYS A 332 -10.17 -30.28 45.47
CA LYS A 332 -9.61 -31.52 46.02
C LYS A 332 -10.63 -32.26 46.89
N GLU A 333 -11.35 -31.54 47.74
CA GLU A 333 -12.41 -32.13 48.60
C GLU A 333 -13.56 -32.71 47.76
N LYS A 334 -14.01 -31.99 46.72
CA LYS A 334 -15.03 -32.50 45.78
C LYS A 334 -14.57 -33.80 45.11
N ASN A 335 -13.35 -33.83 44.62
CA ASN A 335 -12.81 -35.00 43.94
C ASN A 335 -12.62 -36.19 44.89
N GLN A 336 -12.26 -35.95 46.16
CA GLN A 336 -12.20 -37.02 47.18
C GLN A 336 -13.57 -37.57 47.52
N ARG A 337 -14.61 -36.71 47.62
CA ARG A 337 -16.00 -37.15 47.85
C ARG A 337 -16.55 -37.96 46.67
N MET A 338 -16.20 -37.57 45.43
CA MET A 338 -16.62 -38.36 44.25
C MET A 338 -15.91 -39.72 44.13
N ARG A 339 -14.64 -39.84 44.56
CA ARG A 339 -13.90 -41.11 44.60
C ARG A 339 -14.38 -42.06 45.69
N LYS A 340 -14.96 -41.54 46.77
CA LYS A 340 -15.54 -42.35 47.85
C LYS A 340 -16.96 -42.81 47.53
N ARG A 341 -17.60 -42.27 46.47
CA ARG A 341 -18.95 -42.65 46.03
C ARG A 341 -18.95 -43.59 44.81
N LYS A 342 -17.80 -43.90 44.24
CA LYS A 342 -17.53 -44.98 43.27
C LYS A 342 -16.91 -46.19 43.99
#